data_8b8bb5fbfdf013267cba68f6c117ca27
#
_entry.id   8b8bb5fbfdf013267cba68f6c117ca27
#
_cell.length_a   1.000
_cell.length_b   1.000
_cell.length_c   1.000
_cell.angle_alpha   90.00
_cell.angle_beta   90.00
_cell.angle_gamma   90.00
#
_symmetry.space_group_name_H-M   'P 1'
#
loop_
_entity.id
_entity.type
_entity.pdbx_description
1 polymer ?
#
loop_
_entity_poly.entity_id
_entity_poly.type
_entity_poly.pdbx_seq_one_letter_code
_entity_poly.pdbx_strand_id
1 'polypeptide(L)'
;MPAVAQEKFIVVASTTSTEDSGLFKHLLPLFKANSGIDARVVAQGTGQALATAKKGDADVVFVHDRVAEQKFVDEGFGIERREVMYNDFVVVGPIADPVKISGSKDVIGALKKIAASQSPFTSRGDRSGTHAAELRYWKLAGIDPQTGKGSWYRETGSGMGPTLNTASAMGAYAFTDRGTWLSFKNRGDLVIVVEGDTKLFNQYGVMLVNPAKHPHVKSELGVQFIDWLTSAEGQAAIAAYKIEGQQLFFPNYKKAS
;
A
#
# COMPACT_ATOMS: atom_id res chain seq x y z
N MET A 1 33.38 -8.60 32.92
CA MET A 1 32.25 -7.75 32.50
C MET A 1 31.43 -8.55 31.53
N PRO A 2 30.11 -8.68 31.69
CA PRO A 2 29.30 -9.32 30.64
C PRO A 2 29.41 -8.49 29.36
N ALA A 3 29.79 -9.12 28.25
CA ALA A 3 29.76 -8.48 26.94
C ALA A 3 28.32 -8.06 26.67
N VAL A 4 28.08 -6.75 26.56
CA VAL A 4 26.78 -6.25 26.06
C VAL A 4 26.67 -6.79 24.64
N ALA A 5 25.77 -7.76 24.42
CA ALA A 5 25.50 -8.27 23.10
C ALA A 5 25.09 -7.09 22.21
N GLN A 6 25.85 -6.82 21.16
CA GLN A 6 25.54 -5.75 20.22
C GLN A 6 24.14 -5.98 19.64
N GLU A 7 23.25 -5.01 19.81
CA GLU A 7 21.86 -5.11 19.34
C GLU A 7 21.86 -5.33 17.81
N LYS A 8 21.33 -6.48 17.41
CA LYS A 8 21.18 -6.79 15.97
C LYS A 8 20.00 -6.00 15.42
N PHE A 9 20.23 -5.18 14.42
CA PHE A 9 19.15 -4.44 13.76
C PHE A 9 19.36 -4.34 12.26
N ILE A 10 18.23 -4.16 11.56
CA ILE A 10 18.17 -3.81 10.13
C ILE A 10 17.36 -2.53 9.94
N VAL A 11 17.59 -1.86 8.82
CA VAL A 11 16.78 -0.73 8.35
C VAL A 11 15.89 -1.20 7.19
N VAL A 12 14.58 -1.00 7.33
CA VAL A 12 13.58 -1.36 6.32
C VAL A 12 13.00 -0.09 5.71
N ALA A 13 13.32 0.20 4.46
CA ALA A 13 12.67 1.28 3.71
C ALA A 13 11.27 0.83 3.28
N SER A 14 10.25 1.56 3.72
CA SER A 14 8.86 1.22 3.43
C SER A 14 7.99 2.46 3.22
N THR A 15 6.67 2.26 3.15
CA THR A 15 5.74 3.35 2.85
C THR A 15 5.01 3.86 4.09
N THR A 16 4.69 5.17 4.07
CA THR A 16 3.86 5.78 5.13
C THR A 16 2.50 5.11 5.22
N SER A 17 1.90 4.69 4.09
CA SER A 17 0.63 3.97 4.11
C SER A 17 0.71 2.61 4.80
N THR A 18 1.84 1.89 4.69
CA THR A 18 2.06 0.64 5.41
C THR A 18 2.25 0.89 6.92
N GLU A 19 3.02 1.92 7.29
CA GLU A 19 3.20 2.32 8.68
C GLU A 19 1.86 2.75 9.32
N ASP A 20 1.13 3.64 8.65
CA ASP A 20 -0.15 4.18 9.11
C ASP A 20 -1.24 3.11 9.23
N SER A 21 -1.15 2.03 8.46
CA SER A 21 -2.06 0.88 8.59
C SER A 21 -1.92 0.16 9.93
N GLY A 22 -0.82 0.36 10.66
CA GLY A 22 -0.52 -0.33 11.92
C GLY A 22 0.08 -1.72 11.76
N LEU A 23 0.29 -2.21 10.53
CA LEU A 23 0.82 -3.55 10.27
C LEU A 23 2.18 -3.78 10.94
N PHE A 24 3.09 -2.80 10.85
CA PHE A 24 4.42 -2.95 11.45
C PHE A 24 4.37 -3.06 12.97
N LYS A 25 3.45 -2.36 13.65
CA LYS A 25 3.24 -2.51 15.09
C LYS A 25 2.82 -3.92 15.49
N HIS A 26 2.18 -4.65 14.58
CA HIS A 26 1.80 -6.04 14.78
C HIS A 26 2.93 -7.01 14.42
N LEU A 27 3.60 -6.83 13.28
CA LEU A 27 4.58 -7.80 12.75
C LEU A 27 5.96 -7.70 13.42
N LEU A 28 6.49 -6.47 13.65
CA LEU A 28 7.88 -6.32 14.08
C LEU A 28 8.18 -6.89 15.46
N PRO A 29 7.28 -6.79 16.47
CA PRO A 29 7.51 -7.48 17.75
C PRO A 29 7.56 -9.00 17.61
N LEU A 30 6.77 -9.60 16.72
CA LEU A 30 6.78 -11.04 16.45
C LEU A 30 8.11 -11.47 15.79
N PHE A 31 8.55 -10.72 14.79
CA PHE A 31 9.86 -10.96 14.17
C PHE A 31 10.99 -10.82 15.19
N LYS A 32 11.00 -9.78 16.01
CA LYS A 32 12.03 -9.57 17.03
C LYS A 32 12.04 -10.71 18.07
N ALA A 33 10.87 -11.18 18.49
CA ALA A 33 10.76 -12.30 19.42
C ALA A 33 11.30 -13.62 18.82
N ASN A 34 11.08 -13.84 17.52
CA ASN A 34 11.55 -15.02 16.80
C ASN A 34 13.08 -14.99 16.52
N SER A 35 13.61 -13.83 16.08
CA SER A 35 14.96 -13.72 15.53
C SER A 35 15.99 -13.00 16.44
N GLY A 36 15.51 -12.23 17.41
CA GLY A 36 16.34 -11.29 18.19
C GLY A 36 16.80 -10.06 17.39
N ILE A 37 16.29 -9.85 16.15
CA ILE A 37 16.68 -8.75 15.28
C ILE A 37 15.63 -7.62 15.40
N ASP A 38 16.10 -6.39 15.58
CA ASP A 38 15.28 -5.19 15.59
C ASP A 38 15.13 -4.64 14.17
N ALA A 39 13.92 -4.69 13.59
CA ALA A 39 13.67 -4.11 12.28
C ALA A 39 13.17 -2.66 12.45
N ARG A 40 13.97 -1.70 11.98
CA ARG A 40 13.71 -0.26 12.08
C ARG A 40 13.16 0.26 10.77
N VAL A 41 11.90 0.66 10.77
CA VAL A 41 11.22 1.13 9.55
C VAL A 41 11.50 2.60 9.32
N VAL A 42 11.84 2.93 8.06
CA VAL A 42 11.89 4.29 7.54
C VAL A 42 10.72 4.44 6.57
N ALA A 43 9.63 5.03 7.06
CA ALA A 43 8.38 5.19 6.32
C ALA A 43 8.41 6.46 5.46
N GLN A 44 8.25 6.30 4.14
CA GLN A 44 8.36 7.37 3.14
C GLN A 44 7.32 7.15 2.03
N GLY A 45 7.29 8.01 1.00
CA GLY A 45 6.61 7.67 -0.25
C GLY A 45 7.39 6.58 -1.01
N THR A 46 6.71 5.72 -1.79
CA THR A 46 7.35 4.58 -2.49
C THR A 46 8.62 4.99 -3.26
N GLY A 47 8.54 6.06 -4.04
CA GLY A 47 9.70 6.56 -4.80
C GLY A 47 10.87 6.99 -3.92
N GLN A 48 10.59 7.60 -2.78
CA GLN A 48 11.61 8.02 -1.81
C GLN A 48 12.20 6.83 -1.07
N ALA A 49 11.40 5.83 -0.69
CA ALA A 49 11.86 4.60 -0.07
C ALA A 49 12.84 3.84 -0.98
N LEU A 50 12.51 3.73 -2.27
CA LEU A 50 13.41 3.16 -3.28
C LEU A 50 14.67 4.01 -3.48
N ALA A 51 14.55 5.34 -3.45
CA ALA A 51 15.72 6.24 -3.56
C ALA A 51 16.65 6.12 -2.34
N THR A 52 16.10 5.98 -1.12
CA THR A 52 16.85 5.71 0.10
C THR A 52 17.61 4.39 -0.02
N ALA A 53 16.95 3.34 -0.48
CA ALA A 53 17.58 2.03 -0.69
C ALA A 53 18.65 2.04 -1.80
N LYS A 54 18.44 2.81 -2.89
CA LYS A 54 19.45 2.99 -3.95
C LYS A 54 20.75 3.62 -3.46
N LYS A 55 20.70 4.40 -2.39
CA LYS A 55 21.90 4.99 -1.75
C LYS A 55 22.59 4.03 -0.77
N GLY A 56 21.96 2.91 -0.44
CA GLY A 56 22.43 1.98 0.57
C GLY A 56 22.03 2.36 2.01
N ASP A 57 21.12 3.31 2.19
CA ASP A 57 20.66 3.78 3.50
C ASP A 57 19.58 2.85 4.11
N ALA A 58 19.33 1.70 3.51
CA ALA A 58 18.47 0.63 4.00
C ALA A 58 19.05 -0.75 3.68
N ASP A 59 18.67 -1.75 4.47
CA ASP A 59 19.05 -3.16 4.27
C ASP A 59 18.00 -3.90 3.44
N VAL A 60 16.72 -3.55 3.64
CA VAL A 60 15.56 -4.18 3.00
C VAL A 60 14.61 -3.11 2.49
N VAL A 61 13.96 -3.39 1.37
CA VAL A 61 12.83 -2.60 0.84
C VAL A 61 11.55 -3.43 0.97
N PHE A 62 10.49 -2.83 1.53
CA PHE A 62 9.17 -3.45 1.63
C PHE A 62 8.09 -2.44 1.23
N VAL A 63 7.66 -2.49 -0.02
CA VAL A 63 6.78 -1.51 -0.67
C VAL A 63 5.73 -2.20 -1.54
N HIS A 64 4.92 -1.44 -2.28
CA HIS A 64 3.79 -1.95 -3.06
C HIS A 64 3.60 -1.23 -4.42
N ASP A 65 4.69 -1.10 -5.17
CA ASP A 65 4.66 -0.67 -6.58
C ASP A 65 5.48 -1.64 -7.43
N ARG A 66 4.81 -2.67 -7.95
CA ARG A 66 5.47 -3.76 -8.69
C ARG A 66 6.36 -3.27 -9.83
N VAL A 67 5.94 -2.21 -10.52
CA VAL A 67 6.72 -1.67 -11.66
C VAL A 67 8.01 -1.02 -11.16
N ALA A 68 7.92 -0.19 -10.13
CA ALA A 68 9.08 0.47 -9.53
C ALA A 68 10.01 -0.54 -8.81
N GLU A 69 9.45 -1.55 -8.15
CA GLU A 69 10.17 -2.65 -7.50
C GLU A 69 10.96 -3.48 -8.51
N GLN A 70 10.31 -3.88 -9.62
CA GLN A 70 10.98 -4.64 -10.67
C GLN A 70 12.13 -3.83 -11.29
N LYS A 71 11.88 -2.56 -11.58
CA LYS A 71 12.93 -1.65 -12.07
C LYS A 71 14.11 -1.54 -11.10
N PHE A 72 13.86 -1.49 -9.79
CA PHE A 72 14.91 -1.46 -8.76
C PHE A 72 15.79 -2.70 -8.81
N VAL A 73 15.19 -3.89 -9.03
CA VAL A 73 15.91 -5.15 -9.19
C VAL A 73 16.66 -5.20 -10.53
N ASP A 74 16.01 -4.84 -11.64
CA ASP A 74 16.60 -4.86 -12.99
C ASP A 74 17.82 -3.93 -13.11
N GLU A 75 17.81 -2.80 -12.40
CA GLU A 75 18.94 -1.89 -12.28
C GLU A 75 20.04 -2.41 -11.32
N GLY A 76 19.84 -3.57 -10.71
CA GLY A 76 20.78 -4.24 -9.83
C GLY A 76 20.93 -3.64 -8.44
N PHE A 77 20.00 -2.76 -8.00
CA PHE A 77 20.00 -2.21 -6.64
C PHE A 77 19.34 -3.13 -5.63
N GLY A 78 18.46 -4.02 -6.06
CA GLY A 78 17.82 -5.04 -5.24
C GLY A 78 18.16 -6.44 -5.71
N ILE A 79 18.08 -7.40 -4.78
CA ILE A 79 18.16 -8.82 -5.08
C ILE A 79 16.79 -9.42 -4.88
N GLU A 80 16.33 -10.20 -5.85
CA GLU A 80 15.14 -11.02 -5.81
C GLU A 80 13.91 -10.32 -5.19
N ARG A 81 12.93 -10.00 -6.03
CA ARG A 81 11.65 -9.53 -5.56
C ARG A 81 10.76 -10.70 -5.14
N ARG A 82 10.35 -10.77 -3.88
CA ARG A 82 9.37 -11.74 -3.41
C ARG A 82 8.02 -11.06 -3.14
N GLU A 83 6.94 -11.67 -3.60
CA GLU A 83 5.58 -11.27 -3.22
C GLU A 83 5.33 -11.71 -1.78
N VAL A 84 4.72 -10.85 -0.97
CA VAL A 84 4.49 -11.13 0.46
C VAL A 84 3.02 -11.24 0.77
N MET A 85 2.26 -10.25 0.34
CA MET A 85 0.84 -10.07 0.64
C MET A 85 0.24 -9.06 -0.32
N TYR A 86 -1.07 -8.96 -0.33
CA TYR A 86 -1.78 -7.83 -0.96
C TYR A 86 -2.81 -7.24 0.02
N ASN A 87 -3.11 -5.97 -0.16
CA ASN A 87 -4.37 -5.37 0.25
C ASN A 87 -5.11 -4.94 -1.02
N ASP A 88 -6.26 -4.30 -0.88
CA ASP A 88 -6.99 -3.82 -2.02
C ASP A 88 -7.35 -2.34 -1.89
N PHE A 89 -7.63 -1.76 -3.04
CA PHE A 89 -8.33 -0.50 -3.13
C PHE A 89 -9.83 -0.75 -3.25
N VAL A 90 -10.60 0.26 -2.88
CA VAL A 90 -12.05 0.27 -3.02
C VAL A 90 -12.49 1.63 -3.58
N VAL A 91 -13.66 1.66 -4.21
CA VAL A 91 -14.36 2.92 -4.46
C VAL A 91 -15.45 3.05 -3.41
N VAL A 92 -15.45 4.16 -2.71
CA VAL A 92 -16.51 4.55 -1.79
C VAL A 92 -17.39 5.62 -2.42
N GLY A 93 -18.64 5.68 -2.00
CA GLY A 93 -19.59 6.67 -2.51
C GLY A 93 -20.82 6.74 -1.64
N PRO A 94 -21.75 7.67 -1.92
CA PRO A 94 -22.97 7.84 -1.14
C PRO A 94 -23.85 6.59 -1.21
N ILE A 95 -24.51 6.24 -0.12
CA ILE A 95 -25.43 5.10 -0.03
C ILE A 95 -26.58 5.20 -1.03
N ALA A 96 -26.95 6.41 -1.43
CA ALA A 96 -27.97 6.67 -2.44
C ALA A 96 -27.55 6.21 -3.85
N ASP A 97 -26.26 6.07 -4.08
CA ASP A 97 -25.63 5.57 -5.31
C ASP A 97 -26.32 6.01 -6.61
N PRO A 98 -26.34 7.32 -6.92
CA PRO A 98 -27.05 7.84 -8.10
C PRO A 98 -26.53 7.26 -9.42
N VAL A 99 -25.29 6.76 -9.44
CA VAL A 99 -24.64 6.18 -10.62
C VAL A 99 -24.93 4.67 -10.79
N LYS A 100 -25.49 4.03 -9.75
CA LYS A 100 -25.84 2.60 -9.73
C LYS A 100 -24.63 1.71 -10.00
N ILE A 101 -23.61 1.83 -9.15
CA ILE A 101 -22.37 1.04 -9.20
C ILE A 101 -22.16 0.20 -7.95
N SER A 102 -23.05 0.30 -6.95
CA SER A 102 -22.95 -0.45 -5.70
C SER A 102 -22.96 -1.96 -5.94
N GLY A 103 -22.01 -2.66 -5.30
CA GLY A 103 -21.80 -4.10 -5.48
C GLY A 103 -21.06 -4.50 -6.76
N SER A 104 -20.60 -3.51 -7.57
CA SER A 104 -19.83 -3.79 -8.78
C SER A 104 -18.44 -4.37 -8.44
N LYS A 105 -18.01 -5.34 -9.27
CA LYS A 105 -16.64 -5.86 -9.31
C LYS A 105 -15.87 -5.40 -10.57
N ASP A 106 -16.32 -4.30 -11.19
CA ASP A 106 -15.70 -3.70 -12.37
C ASP A 106 -15.42 -2.22 -12.10
N VAL A 107 -14.21 -1.94 -11.63
CA VAL A 107 -13.75 -0.57 -11.33
C VAL A 107 -13.73 0.31 -12.57
N ILE A 108 -13.37 -0.25 -13.73
CA ILE A 108 -13.28 0.51 -14.97
C ILE A 108 -14.66 0.94 -15.44
N GLY A 109 -15.63 0.02 -15.44
CA GLY A 109 -17.02 0.33 -15.77
C GLY A 109 -17.64 1.34 -14.79
N ALA A 110 -17.32 1.22 -13.50
CA ALA A 110 -17.77 2.16 -12.47
C ALA A 110 -17.24 3.58 -12.72
N LEU A 111 -15.93 3.72 -12.97
CA LEU A 111 -15.32 5.02 -13.27
C LEU A 111 -15.90 5.65 -14.54
N LYS A 112 -16.18 4.87 -15.60
CA LYS A 112 -16.86 5.35 -16.80
C LYS A 112 -18.23 5.91 -16.50
N LYS A 113 -19.02 5.23 -15.66
CA LYS A 113 -20.34 5.70 -15.26
C LYS A 113 -20.28 7.01 -14.45
N ILE A 114 -19.34 7.10 -13.48
CA ILE A 114 -19.12 8.31 -12.69
C ILE A 114 -18.79 9.51 -13.58
N ALA A 115 -17.86 9.35 -14.52
CA ALA A 115 -17.50 10.42 -15.45
C ALA A 115 -18.64 10.80 -16.40
N ALA A 116 -19.33 9.81 -16.97
CA ALA A 116 -20.45 10.06 -17.90
C ALA A 116 -21.60 10.82 -17.24
N SER A 117 -21.88 10.56 -15.95
CA SER A 117 -22.89 11.26 -15.17
C SER A 117 -22.40 12.58 -14.57
N GLN A 118 -21.08 12.87 -14.69
CA GLN A 118 -20.42 14.00 -14.00
C GLN A 118 -20.71 14.02 -12.49
N SER A 119 -20.87 12.86 -11.89
CA SER A 119 -21.10 12.74 -10.45
C SER A 119 -19.86 13.15 -9.66
N PRO A 120 -20.00 13.86 -8.53
CA PRO A 120 -18.87 14.34 -7.77
C PRO A 120 -17.90 13.21 -7.41
N PHE A 121 -16.62 13.42 -7.70
CA PHE A 121 -15.53 12.53 -7.34
C PHE A 121 -14.40 13.32 -6.68
N THR A 122 -13.93 12.86 -5.52
CA THR A 122 -12.81 13.48 -4.81
C THR A 122 -11.57 12.62 -4.94
N SER A 123 -10.49 13.24 -5.36
CA SER A 123 -9.16 12.66 -5.49
C SER A 123 -8.19 13.27 -4.48
N ARG A 124 -7.19 12.51 -4.08
CA ARG A 124 -6.10 13.05 -3.25
C ARG A 124 -5.34 14.17 -3.95
N GLY A 125 -5.01 14.02 -5.23
CA GLY A 125 -4.27 15.03 -6.00
C GLY A 125 -2.85 15.33 -5.47
N ASP A 126 -2.29 14.49 -4.60
CA ASP A 126 -1.07 14.71 -3.81
C ASP A 126 0.15 13.91 -4.30
N ARG A 127 0.05 13.26 -5.45
CA ARG A 127 1.09 12.40 -6.06
C ARG A 127 1.47 11.18 -5.20
N SER A 128 0.64 10.78 -4.25
CA SER A 128 0.82 9.54 -3.47
C SER A 128 0.63 8.28 -4.33
N GLY A 129 0.98 7.12 -3.75
CA GLY A 129 0.73 5.82 -4.39
C GLY A 129 -0.76 5.58 -4.69
N THR A 130 -1.66 5.99 -3.79
CA THR A 130 -3.11 5.92 -3.99
C THR A 130 -3.56 6.80 -5.15
N HIS A 131 -3.06 8.05 -5.23
CA HIS A 131 -3.35 8.94 -6.35
C HIS A 131 -2.80 8.40 -7.68
N ALA A 132 -1.58 7.89 -7.68
CA ALA A 132 -1.00 7.26 -8.87
C ALA A 132 -1.80 6.03 -9.33
N ALA A 133 -2.30 5.22 -8.39
CA ALA A 133 -3.19 4.09 -8.70
C ALA A 133 -4.51 4.56 -9.30
N GLU A 134 -5.17 5.55 -8.69
CA GLU A 134 -6.40 6.16 -9.19
C GLU A 134 -6.24 6.62 -10.65
N LEU A 135 -5.18 7.39 -10.94
CA LEU A 135 -4.91 7.88 -12.30
C LEU A 135 -4.68 6.75 -13.30
N ARG A 136 -4.08 5.63 -12.89
CA ARG A 136 -3.96 4.43 -13.74
C ARG A 136 -5.33 3.87 -14.12
N TYR A 137 -6.29 3.81 -13.19
CA TYR A 137 -7.63 3.31 -13.48
C TYR A 137 -8.42 4.27 -14.37
N TRP A 138 -8.31 5.58 -14.17
CA TRP A 138 -8.87 6.57 -15.09
C TRP A 138 -8.33 6.40 -16.50
N LYS A 139 -7.01 6.22 -16.63
CA LYS A 139 -6.37 5.94 -17.93
C LYS A 139 -6.88 4.64 -18.57
N LEU A 140 -7.03 3.56 -17.79
CA LEU A 140 -7.61 2.30 -18.27
C LEU A 140 -9.07 2.45 -18.69
N ALA A 141 -9.81 3.36 -18.07
CA ALA A 141 -11.16 3.73 -18.47
C ALA A 141 -11.21 4.57 -19.76
N GLY A 142 -10.06 5.03 -20.25
CA GLY A 142 -9.98 5.93 -21.40
C GLY A 142 -10.43 7.35 -21.11
N ILE A 143 -10.34 7.76 -19.85
CA ILE A 143 -10.83 9.05 -19.34
C ILE A 143 -9.66 9.83 -18.78
N ASP A 144 -9.55 11.11 -19.17
CA ASP A 144 -8.70 12.07 -18.49
C ASP A 144 -9.56 12.84 -17.47
N PRO A 145 -9.42 12.56 -16.16
CA PRO A 145 -10.24 13.22 -15.14
C PRO A 145 -9.94 14.72 -15.02
N GLN A 146 -8.77 15.19 -15.51
CA GLN A 146 -8.42 16.60 -15.51
C GLN A 146 -9.38 17.46 -16.35
N THR A 147 -10.06 16.85 -17.33
CA THR A 147 -11.12 17.52 -18.11
C THR A 147 -12.33 17.91 -17.26
N GLY A 148 -12.53 17.22 -16.12
CA GLY A 148 -13.58 17.50 -15.14
C GLY A 148 -13.11 18.27 -13.91
N LYS A 149 -11.83 18.74 -13.91
CA LYS A 149 -11.27 19.43 -12.75
C LYS A 149 -12.04 20.70 -12.40
N GLY A 150 -12.36 20.81 -11.10
CA GLY A 150 -13.13 21.95 -10.59
C GLY A 150 -14.65 21.82 -10.77
N SER A 151 -15.13 20.86 -11.58
CA SER A 151 -16.55 20.51 -11.70
C SER A 151 -16.87 19.22 -10.95
N TRP A 152 -16.88 18.07 -11.62
CA TRP A 152 -17.15 16.78 -11.00
C TRP A 152 -15.91 16.10 -10.39
N TYR A 153 -14.69 16.41 -10.88
CA TYR A 153 -13.44 15.87 -10.37
C TYR A 153 -12.71 16.91 -9.51
N ARG A 154 -12.53 16.63 -8.24
CA ARG A 154 -11.94 17.56 -7.27
C ARG A 154 -10.74 16.96 -6.58
N GLU A 155 -9.58 17.53 -6.84
CA GLU A 155 -8.33 17.22 -6.15
C GLU A 155 -8.25 18.01 -4.83
N THR A 156 -8.05 17.32 -3.72
CA THR A 156 -7.95 17.95 -2.39
C THR A 156 -6.53 18.42 -2.07
N GLY A 157 -5.52 17.88 -2.76
CA GLY A 157 -4.12 18.15 -2.46
C GLY A 157 -3.68 17.61 -1.08
N SER A 158 -4.42 16.64 -0.52
CA SER A 158 -4.29 16.23 0.87
C SER A 158 -4.21 14.70 1.01
N GLY A 159 -3.86 14.22 2.22
CA GLY A 159 -3.90 12.80 2.54
C GLY A 159 -5.31 12.20 2.46
N MET A 160 -5.39 10.85 2.58
CA MET A 160 -6.65 10.13 2.35
C MET A 160 -7.76 10.50 3.36
N GLY A 161 -7.42 10.70 4.63
CA GLY A 161 -8.41 11.09 5.65
C GLY A 161 -9.14 12.42 5.31
N PRO A 162 -8.43 13.52 5.08
CA PRO A 162 -9.03 14.77 4.61
C PRO A 162 -9.79 14.62 3.28
N THR A 163 -9.31 13.79 2.36
CA THR A 163 -10.02 13.50 1.10
C THR A 163 -11.35 12.81 1.34
N LEU A 164 -11.40 11.81 2.24
CA LEU A 164 -12.63 11.13 2.62
C LEU A 164 -13.59 12.05 3.39
N ASN A 165 -13.09 12.97 4.23
CA ASN A 165 -13.93 13.99 4.85
C ASN A 165 -14.61 14.88 3.80
N THR A 166 -13.87 15.28 2.76
CA THR A 166 -14.43 16.06 1.65
C THR A 166 -15.46 15.24 0.87
N ALA A 167 -15.18 13.96 0.59
CA ALA A 167 -16.12 13.06 -0.07
C ALA A 167 -17.42 12.91 0.73
N SER A 168 -17.31 12.70 2.05
CA SER A 168 -18.45 12.58 2.96
C SER A 168 -19.32 13.85 2.96
N ALA A 169 -18.69 15.02 3.07
CA ALA A 169 -19.41 16.30 3.07
C ALA A 169 -20.12 16.61 1.74
N MET A 170 -19.59 16.10 0.62
CA MET A 170 -20.10 16.38 -0.72
C MET A 170 -21.03 15.29 -1.27
N GLY A 171 -21.17 14.14 -0.58
CA GLY A 171 -21.81 12.97 -1.16
C GLY A 171 -21.07 12.47 -2.42
N ALA A 172 -19.74 12.59 -2.45
CA ALA A 172 -18.91 12.29 -3.61
C ALA A 172 -18.40 10.85 -3.58
N TYR A 173 -18.06 10.33 -4.75
CA TYR A 173 -17.27 9.13 -4.87
C TYR A 173 -15.79 9.42 -4.57
N ALA A 174 -15.06 8.42 -4.07
CA ALA A 174 -13.62 8.53 -3.83
C ALA A 174 -12.95 7.16 -3.98
N PHE A 175 -11.69 7.18 -4.41
CA PHE A 175 -10.85 6.00 -4.47
C PHE A 175 -9.93 5.97 -3.24
N THR A 176 -9.91 4.85 -2.52
CA THR A 176 -9.14 4.71 -1.28
C THR A 176 -8.61 3.29 -1.09
N ASP A 177 -7.53 3.12 -0.32
CA ASP A 177 -7.17 1.81 0.20
C ASP A 177 -8.15 1.36 1.30
N ARG A 178 -8.39 0.05 1.38
CA ARG A 178 -9.32 -0.53 2.36
C ARG A 178 -8.89 -0.24 3.79
N GLY A 179 -7.59 -0.21 4.08
CA GLY A 179 -7.08 0.02 5.44
C GLY A 179 -7.45 1.40 5.95
N THR A 180 -7.22 2.43 5.13
CA THR A 180 -7.66 3.79 5.47
C THR A 180 -9.17 3.86 5.62
N TRP A 181 -9.93 3.22 4.72
CA TRP A 181 -11.40 3.18 4.82
C TRP A 181 -11.87 2.54 6.13
N LEU A 182 -11.29 1.40 6.53
CA LEU A 182 -11.67 0.71 7.78
C LEU A 182 -11.36 1.55 9.02
N SER A 183 -10.26 2.28 9.01
CA SER A 183 -9.86 3.17 10.11
C SER A 183 -10.59 4.50 10.12
N PHE A 184 -11.19 4.89 8.99
CA PHE A 184 -11.90 6.18 8.85
C PHE A 184 -13.27 6.14 9.53
N LYS A 185 -13.50 7.05 10.48
CA LYS A 185 -14.72 7.04 11.32
C LYS A 185 -15.80 8.01 10.83
N ASN A 186 -15.41 9.10 10.18
CA ASN A 186 -16.35 10.15 9.76
C ASN A 186 -16.97 9.85 8.38
N ARG A 187 -17.53 8.63 8.24
CA ARG A 187 -18.04 8.12 6.95
C ARG A 187 -19.28 8.82 6.45
N GLY A 188 -20.13 9.38 7.38
CA GLY A 188 -21.44 9.87 7.01
C GLY A 188 -22.23 8.79 6.27
N ASP A 189 -22.76 9.15 5.10
CA ASP A 189 -23.50 8.23 4.22
C ASP A 189 -22.61 7.49 3.20
N LEU A 190 -21.28 7.58 3.33
CA LEU A 190 -20.38 6.85 2.44
C LEU A 190 -20.35 5.36 2.79
N VAL A 191 -20.41 4.55 1.75
CA VAL A 191 -20.26 3.09 1.81
C VAL A 191 -19.30 2.62 0.73
N ILE A 192 -18.78 1.38 0.82
CA ILE A 192 -18.07 0.78 -0.30
C ILE A 192 -19.09 0.47 -1.40
N VAL A 193 -18.83 0.98 -2.60
CA VAL A 193 -19.69 0.76 -3.78
C VAL A 193 -19.03 -0.12 -4.83
N VAL A 194 -17.68 -0.17 -4.88
CA VAL A 194 -16.93 -1.08 -5.77
C VAL A 194 -15.81 -1.74 -4.99
N GLU A 195 -15.78 -3.08 -5.00
CA GLU A 195 -14.73 -3.90 -4.41
C GLU A 195 -14.61 -5.25 -5.14
N GLY A 196 -13.51 -6.00 -4.86
CA GLY A 196 -13.34 -7.36 -5.36
C GLY A 196 -13.00 -7.47 -6.85
N ASP A 197 -12.70 -6.38 -7.54
CA ASP A 197 -12.03 -6.42 -8.85
C ASP A 197 -10.56 -6.77 -8.63
N THR A 198 -10.04 -7.78 -9.32
CA THR A 198 -8.64 -8.19 -9.22
C THR A 198 -7.66 -7.09 -9.60
N LYS A 199 -8.09 -6.12 -10.42
CA LYS A 199 -7.30 -4.93 -10.75
C LYS A 199 -7.04 -4.03 -9.54
N LEU A 200 -7.93 -4.05 -8.54
CA LEU A 200 -7.81 -3.27 -7.32
C LEU A 200 -6.80 -3.84 -6.32
N PHE A 201 -6.24 -5.02 -6.59
CA PHE A 201 -5.25 -5.62 -5.70
C PHE A 201 -3.95 -4.81 -5.71
N ASN A 202 -3.48 -4.50 -4.51
CA ASN A 202 -2.25 -3.76 -4.26
C ASN A 202 -1.21 -4.72 -3.67
N GLN A 203 -0.37 -5.26 -4.55
CA GLN A 203 0.61 -6.28 -4.22
C GLN A 203 1.84 -5.68 -3.55
N TYR A 204 2.21 -6.21 -2.41
CA TYR A 204 3.42 -5.87 -1.66
C TYR A 204 4.57 -6.79 -2.06
N GLY A 205 5.72 -6.19 -2.32
CA GLY A 205 6.97 -6.88 -2.57
C GLY A 205 8.03 -6.54 -1.53
N VAL A 206 8.90 -7.51 -1.26
CA VAL A 206 10.08 -7.35 -0.42
C VAL A 206 11.33 -7.70 -1.19
N MET A 207 12.40 -6.93 -1.01
CA MET A 207 13.68 -7.07 -1.70
C MET A 207 14.83 -6.79 -0.75
N LEU A 208 15.91 -7.55 -0.85
CA LEU A 208 17.18 -7.22 -0.21
C LEU A 208 17.89 -6.12 -1.02
N VAL A 209 18.43 -5.12 -0.36
CA VAL A 209 19.34 -4.16 -1.01
C VAL A 209 20.65 -4.88 -1.38
N ASN A 210 21.13 -4.65 -2.60
CA ASN A 210 22.23 -5.44 -3.15
C ASN A 210 23.58 -5.14 -2.46
N PRO A 211 24.16 -6.08 -1.70
CA PRO A 211 25.43 -5.89 -1.01
C PRO A 211 26.62 -5.75 -1.97
N ALA A 212 26.51 -6.19 -3.22
CA ALA A 212 27.56 -5.97 -4.21
C ALA A 212 27.71 -4.49 -4.59
N LYS A 213 26.63 -3.70 -4.49
CA LYS A 213 26.66 -2.24 -4.65
C LYS A 213 26.90 -1.51 -3.34
N HIS A 214 26.47 -2.09 -2.23
CA HIS A 214 26.51 -1.50 -0.89
C HIS A 214 27.03 -2.49 0.15
N PRO A 215 28.38 -2.67 0.27
CA PRO A 215 28.97 -3.70 1.13
C PRO A 215 28.64 -3.59 2.63
N HIS A 216 28.13 -2.45 3.07
CA HIS A 216 27.73 -2.22 4.46
C HIS A 216 26.29 -2.68 4.78
N VAL A 217 25.52 -3.09 3.76
CA VAL A 217 24.20 -3.66 3.94
C VAL A 217 24.28 -4.95 4.75
N LYS A 218 23.44 -5.05 5.76
CA LYS A 218 23.37 -6.21 6.67
C LYS A 218 22.61 -7.37 6.03
N SER A 219 23.17 -7.89 4.94
CA SER A 219 22.50 -8.85 4.06
C SER A 219 22.00 -10.10 4.78
N GLU A 220 22.80 -10.68 5.68
CA GLU A 220 22.39 -11.88 6.44
C GLU A 220 21.17 -11.62 7.32
N LEU A 221 21.12 -10.48 7.99
CA LEU A 221 19.98 -10.10 8.84
C LEU A 221 18.75 -9.70 8.00
N GLY A 222 18.99 -9.04 6.85
CA GLY A 222 17.94 -8.69 5.89
C GLY A 222 17.27 -9.92 5.28
N VAL A 223 18.07 -10.94 4.91
CA VAL A 223 17.55 -12.22 4.42
C VAL A 223 16.70 -12.91 5.48
N GLN A 224 17.12 -12.92 6.75
CA GLN A 224 16.30 -13.49 7.84
C GLN A 224 14.93 -12.82 7.95
N PHE A 225 14.87 -11.50 7.78
CA PHE A 225 13.59 -10.77 7.78
C PHE A 225 12.70 -11.16 6.58
N ILE A 226 13.29 -11.22 5.39
CA ILE A 226 12.58 -11.61 4.16
C ILE A 226 12.07 -13.05 4.27
N ASP A 227 12.92 -13.97 4.74
CA ASP A 227 12.55 -15.36 4.90
C ASP A 227 11.45 -15.55 5.96
N TRP A 228 11.50 -14.80 7.06
CA TRP A 228 10.43 -14.84 8.06
C TRP A 228 9.12 -14.31 7.50
N LEU A 229 9.10 -13.16 6.80
CA LEU A 229 7.90 -12.62 6.16
C LEU A 229 7.23 -13.60 5.20
N THR A 230 8.05 -14.41 4.52
CA THR A 230 7.62 -15.39 3.51
C THR A 230 7.48 -16.82 4.07
N SER A 231 7.77 -17.03 5.36
CA SER A 231 7.55 -18.29 6.05
C SER A 231 6.08 -18.53 6.38
N ALA A 232 5.74 -19.75 6.76
CA ALA A 232 4.40 -20.09 7.25
C ALA A 232 4.01 -19.25 8.47
N GLU A 233 4.96 -18.98 9.38
CA GLU A 233 4.75 -18.16 10.59
C GLU A 233 4.46 -16.69 10.22
N GLY A 234 5.31 -16.07 9.41
CA GLY A 234 5.13 -14.68 8.97
C GLY A 234 3.85 -14.49 8.16
N GLN A 235 3.53 -15.41 7.27
CA GLN A 235 2.27 -15.39 6.50
C GLN A 235 1.04 -15.54 7.41
N ALA A 236 1.10 -16.40 8.43
CA ALA A 236 0.05 -16.51 9.44
C ALA A 236 -0.09 -15.24 10.28
N ALA A 237 1.04 -14.61 10.66
CA ALA A 237 1.04 -13.34 11.37
C ALA A 237 0.38 -12.21 10.55
N ILE A 238 0.67 -12.14 9.24
CA ILE A 238 0.02 -11.19 8.33
C ILE A 238 -1.51 -11.44 8.28
N ALA A 239 -1.93 -12.70 8.12
CA ALA A 239 -3.35 -13.06 8.06
C ALA A 239 -4.10 -12.76 9.38
N ALA A 240 -3.40 -12.83 10.51
CA ALA A 240 -3.97 -12.57 11.83
C ALA A 240 -4.19 -11.06 12.08
N TYR A 241 -3.54 -10.17 11.31
CA TYR A 241 -3.72 -8.74 11.47
C TYR A 241 -5.12 -8.30 11.02
N LYS A 242 -5.87 -7.70 11.94
CA LYS A 242 -7.25 -7.25 11.68
C LYS A 242 -7.48 -5.84 12.21
N ILE A 243 -8.28 -5.07 11.49
CA ILE A 243 -8.83 -3.78 11.93
C ILE A 243 -10.33 -3.98 12.12
N GLU A 244 -10.84 -3.72 13.32
CA GLU A 244 -12.28 -3.92 13.67
C GLU A 244 -12.79 -5.32 13.31
N GLY A 245 -11.96 -6.34 13.51
CA GLY A 245 -12.29 -7.73 13.20
C GLY A 245 -12.17 -8.12 11.72
N GLN A 246 -11.88 -7.17 10.83
CA GLN A 246 -11.73 -7.41 9.39
C GLN A 246 -10.27 -7.57 9.00
N GLN A 247 -9.98 -8.61 8.21
CA GLN A 247 -8.64 -8.83 7.65
C GLN A 247 -8.34 -7.75 6.61
N LEU A 248 -7.16 -7.13 6.73
CA LEU A 248 -6.72 -6.06 5.84
C LEU A 248 -5.69 -6.52 4.82
N PHE A 249 -4.77 -7.39 5.23
CA PHE A 249 -3.72 -7.91 4.38
C PHE A 249 -3.92 -9.41 4.15
N PHE A 250 -3.76 -9.84 2.91
CA PHE A 250 -3.96 -11.20 2.47
C PHE A 250 -2.61 -11.79 2.04
N PRO A 251 -2.01 -12.68 2.84
CA PRO A 251 -0.73 -13.29 2.51
C PRO A 251 -0.87 -14.14 1.25
N ASN A 252 0.10 -14.06 0.35
CA ASN A 252 0.06 -14.77 -0.92
C ASN A 252 1.44 -15.19 -1.44
N TYR A 253 2.45 -15.27 -0.56
CA TYR A 253 3.74 -15.79 -0.97
C TYR A 253 3.61 -17.23 -1.47
N LYS A 254 4.15 -17.48 -2.66
CA LYS A 254 4.30 -18.81 -3.22
C LYS A 254 5.78 -19.06 -3.44
N LYS A 255 6.35 -20.05 -2.75
CA LYS A 255 7.71 -20.48 -3.01
C LYS A 255 7.78 -20.92 -4.48
N ALA A 256 8.78 -20.40 -5.21
CA ALA A 256 9.05 -20.89 -6.55
C ALA A 256 9.37 -22.41 -6.46
N SER A 257 8.66 -23.21 -7.24
CA SER A 257 8.85 -24.66 -7.35
C SER A 257 10.10 -24.99 -8.14
#